data_b1f39bbf9cc095216babd8b72a3c5397
#
_entry.id   b1f39bbf9cc095216babd8b72a3c5397
#
_cell.length_a   1.000
_cell.length_b   1.000
_cell.length_c   1.000
_cell.angle_alpha   90.00
_cell.angle_beta   90.00
_cell.angle_gamma   90.00
#
_symmetry.space_group_name_H-M   'P 1'
#
loop_
_entity.id
_entity.type
_entity.pdbx_description
1 polymer ?
#
loop_
_entity_poly.entity_id
_entity_poly.type
_entity_poly.pdbx_seq_one_letter_code
_entity_poly.pdbx_strand_id
1 'polypeptide(L)' 'MNPYKINKASLVEHPVKTTPENVREANEGLFRAKMTLPAAANHCGMTQKEMKLTFFEYLKYNKPDYEN' A
#
# COMPACT_ATOMS: atom_id res chain seq x y z
N MET A 1 -2.26 -11.07 27.71
CA MET A 1 -2.08 -11.18 27.17
C MET A 1 -2.03 -11.17 26.71
N ASN A 2 -2.04 -11.00 26.78
CA ASN A 2 -1.91 -10.92 26.03
C ASN A 2 -1.79 -11.35 25.44
N PRO A 3 -1.76 -11.76 25.27
CA PRO A 3 -1.44 -12.11 24.53
C PRO A 3 -1.31 -11.72 23.68
N TYR A 4 -1.34 -11.43 23.33
CA TYR A 4 -1.13 -10.96 22.46
C TYR A 4 -0.52 -10.14 22.62
N LYS A 5 -0.18 -9.90 23.27
CA LYS A 5 0.53 -9.11 23.33
C LYS A 5 1.68 -9.46 23.12
N ILE A 6 1.99 -10.20 22.83
CA ILE A 6 2.80 -10.61 22.48
C ILE A 6 3.74 -10.30 21.79
N ASN A 7 4.53 -10.32 21.44
CA ASN A 7 5.38 -9.99 20.74
C ASN A 7 5.11 -9.24 19.81
N LYS A 8 4.99 -8.62 19.89
CA LYS A 8 4.50 -7.88 19.11
C LYS A 8 5.28 -7.04 18.34
N ALA A 9 6.41 -6.73 18.67
CA ALA A 9 7.22 -5.80 17.93
C ALA A 9 7.33 -6.17 16.48
N SER A 10 7.77 -7.35 16.20
CA SER A 10 7.99 -7.70 14.82
C SER A 10 6.70 -7.89 14.08
N LEU A 11 5.67 -8.19 14.81
CA LEU A 11 4.43 -8.44 14.14
C LEU A 11 3.74 -7.20 13.72
N VAL A 12 4.02 -6.15 14.42
CA VAL A 12 3.22 -4.97 14.29
C VAL A 12 3.63 -4.04 13.23
N GLU A 13 4.84 -4.13 12.79
CA GLU A 13 5.34 -3.19 11.85
C GLU A 13 4.53 -3.09 10.60
N HIS A 14 4.20 -4.22 10.01
CA HIS A 14 3.42 -4.21 8.79
C HIS A 14 2.06 -3.59 8.98
N PRO A 15 1.29 -4.02 9.98
CA PRO A 15 -0.04 -3.46 10.16
C PRO A 15 -0.01 -1.97 10.40
N VAL A 16 1.01 -1.49 11.05
CA VAL A 16 1.09 -0.07 11.35
C VAL A 16 1.19 0.76 10.10
N LYS A 17 1.93 0.30 9.12
CA LYS A 17 2.11 1.05 7.88
C LYS A 17 1.01 0.78 6.86
N THR A 18 0.32 -0.32 6.99
CA THR A 18 -0.70 -0.70 6.02
C THR A 18 -2.05 -0.16 6.46
N THR A 19 -2.21 1.12 6.34
CA THR A 19 -3.47 1.78 6.69
C THR A 19 -4.16 2.19 5.40
N PRO A 20 -5.47 2.38 5.43
CA PRO A 20 -6.19 2.81 4.23
C PRO A 20 -5.61 4.08 3.65
N GLU A 21 -5.21 4.98 4.52
CA GLU A 21 -4.66 6.24 4.08
C GLU A 21 -3.33 6.05 3.36
N ASN A 22 -2.45 5.25 3.92
CA ASN A 22 -1.15 5.01 3.29
C ASN A 22 -1.31 4.26 1.99
N VAL A 23 -2.23 3.31 1.94
CA VAL A 23 -2.46 2.56 0.72
C VAL A 23 -2.98 3.49 -0.37
N ARG A 24 -3.89 4.37 -0.01
CA ARG A 24 -4.42 5.32 -0.98
C ARG A 24 -3.32 6.23 -1.49
N GLU A 25 -2.49 6.72 -0.59
CA GLU A 25 -1.40 7.60 -0.99
C GLU A 25 -0.42 6.89 -1.91
N ALA A 26 -0.12 5.63 -1.62
CA ALA A 26 0.79 4.88 -2.45
C ALA A 26 0.20 4.64 -3.84
N ASN A 27 -1.08 4.31 -3.90
CA ASN A 27 -1.74 4.11 -5.17
C ASN A 27 -1.77 5.40 -5.98
N GLU A 28 -2.06 6.51 -5.33
CA GLU A 28 -2.05 7.79 -6.02
C GLU A 28 -0.65 8.15 -6.49
N GLY A 29 0.34 7.85 -5.68
CA GLY A 29 1.71 8.12 -6.07
C GLY A 29 2.11 7.35 -7.32
N LEU A 30 1.68 6.10 -7.40
CA LEU A 30 1.95 5.30 -8.58
C LEU A 30 1.17 5.83 -9.78
N PHE A 31 -0.09 6.16 -9.56
CA PHE A 31 -0.95 6.62 -10.62
C PHE A 31 -0.44 7.92 -11.23
N ARG A 32 0.10 8.79 -10.40
CA ARG A 32 0.59 10.09 -10.87
C ARG A 32 2.09 10.05 -11.16
N ALA A 33 2.69 8.87 -11.10
CA ALA A 33 4.11 8.70 -11.36
C ALA A 33 4.98 9.52 -10.41
N LYS A 34 4.51 9.68 -9.19
CA LYS A 34 5.29 10.37 -8.17
C LYS A 34 6.01 9.41 -7.25
N MET A 35 5.66 8.13 -7.32
CA MET A 35 6.35 7.09 -6.57
C MET A 35 6.67 5.95 -7.50
N THR A 36 7.81 5.30 -7.24
CA THR A 36 8.11 4.05 -7.93
C THR A 36 7.43 2.93 -7.16
N LEU A 37 7.37 1.76 -7.78
CA LEU A 37 6.74 0.63 -7.11
C LEU A 37 7.42 0.30 -5.77
N PRO A 38 8.77 0.22 -5.71
CA PRO A 38 9.40 -0.05 -4.42
C PRO A 38 9.08 1.02 -3.38
N ALA A 39 9.05 2.27 -3.78
CA ALA A 39 8.77 3.35 -2.85
C ALA A 39 7.34 3.25 -2.33
N ALA A 40 6.39 2.98 -3.22
CA ALA A 40 5.00 2.87 -2.82
C ALA A 40 4.80 1.69 -1.88
N ALA A 41 5.44 0.56 -2.20
CA ALA A 41 5.33 -0.60 -1.36
C ALA A 41 5.87 -0.31 0.03
N ASN A 42 7.01 0.36 0.09
CA ASN A 42 7.61 0.69 1.37
C ASN A 42 6.74 1.67 2.15
N HIS A 43 6.08 2.55 1.45
CA HIS A 43 5.24 3.57 2.09
C HIS A 43 4.12 2.93 2.91
N CYS A 44 3.58 1.83 2.45
CA CYS A 44 2.49 1.19 3.17
C CYS A 44 2.85 -0.21 3.67
N GLY A 45 4.13 -0.51 3.76
CA GLY A 45 4.56 -1.76 4.39
C GLY A 45 4.17 -3.01 3.65
N MET A 46 4.09 -2.93 2.34
CA MET A 46 3.75 -4.09 1.52
C MET A 46 4.96 -4.57 0.74
N THR A 47 4.91 -5.81 0.29
CA THR A 47 5.89 -6.26 -0.68
C THR A 47 5.54 -5.61 -2.00
N GLN A 48 6.50 -5.61 -2.91
CA GLN A 48 6.24 -5.02 -4.22
C GLN A 48 5.13 -5.75 -4.95
N LYS A 49 5.07 -7.06 -4.78
CA LYS A 49 4.04 -7.84 -5.42
C LYS A 49 2.66 -7.45 -4.88
N GLU A 50 2.56 -7.31 -3.57
CA GLU A 50 1.30 -6.91 -2.97
C GLU A 50 0.89 -5.52 -3.45
N MET A 51 1.85 -4.61 -3.51
CA MET A 51 1.56 -3.25 -3.93
C MET A 51 1.09 -3.23 -5.38
N LYS A 52 1.71 -4.05 -6.21
CA LYS A 52 1.33 -4.13 -7.60
C LYS A 52 -0.10 -4.59 -7.77
N LEU A 53 -0.48 -5.62 -7.01
CA LEU A 53 -1.84 -6.12 -7.06
C LEU A 53 -2.83 -5.09 -6.55
N THR A 54 -2.45 -4.39 -5.50
CA THR A 54 -3.28 -3.35 -4.94
C THR A 54 -3.49 -2.22 -5.94
N PHE A 55 -2.43 -1.88 -6.67
CA PHE A 55 -2.53 -0.83 -7.67
C PHE A 55 -3.42 -1.25 -8.83
N PHE A 56 -3.35 -2.51 -9.24
CA PHE A 56 -4.22 -3.00 -10.30
C PHE A 56 -5.68 -2.88 -9.87
N GLU A 57 -5.97 -3.19 -8.60
CA GLU A 57 -7.31 -3.02 -8.08
C GLU A 57 -7.73 -1.55 -8.14
N TYR A 58 -6.81 -0.69 -7.74
CA TYR A 58 -7.07 0.74 -7.74
C TYR A 58 -7.45 1.20 -9.15
N LEU A 59 -6.78 0.69 -10.16
CA LEU A 59 -7.03 1.10 -11.52
C LEU A 59 -8.39 0.68 -12.03
N LYS A 60 -8.95 -0.36 -11.45
CA LYS A 60 -10.28 -0.78 -11.84
C LYS A 60 -11.32 0.26 -11.52
N TYR A 61 -11.10 1.02 -10.46
CA TYR A 61 -12.07 2.00 -10.00
C TYR A 61 -11.66 3.43 -10.29
N ASN A 62 -10.44 3.62 -10.81
CA ASN A 62 -9.94 4.96 -11.06
C ASN A 62 -9.26 5.01 -12.41
N LYS A 63 -10.06 4.90 -13.45
CA LYS A 63 -9.51 4.84 -14.79
C LYS A 63 -8.95 6.19 -15.19
N PRO A 64 -7.88 6.18 -15.97
CA PRO A 64 -7.31 7.44 -16.45
C PRO A 64 -8.30 8.16 -17.34
N ASP A 65 -8.27 9.47 -17.25
CA ASP A 65 -9.19 10.30 -18.03
C ASP A 65 -8.96 10.17 -19.50
N TYR A 66 -7.73 10.00 -19.89
CA TYR A 66 -7.41 9.96 -21.31
C TYR A 66 -7.99 8.73 -22.01
N GLU A 67 -8.54 7.84 -21.25
CA GLU A 67 -9.15 6.68 -21.85
C GLU A 67 -10.47 7.00 -22.52
N ASN A 68 -11.00 8.11 -22.17
CA ASN A 68 -12.24 8.52 -22.84
C ASN A 68 -11.95 9.19 -24.17
#